data_ab1a25697509c9b43832f8d50a33f776
#
_entry.id   ab1a25697509c9b43832f8d50a33f776
#
_cell.length_a   1.000
_cell.length_b   1.000
_cell.length_c   1.000
_cell.angle_alpha   90.00
_cell.angle_beta   90.00
_cell.angle_gamma   90.00
#
_symmetry.space_group_name_H-M   'P 1'
#
loop_
_entity.id
_entity.type
_entity.pdbx_description
1 polymer ?
#
loop_
_entity_poly.entity_id
_entity_poly.type
_entity_poly.pdbx_seq_one_letter_code
_entity_poly.pdbx_strand_id
1 'polypeptide(L)'
;MFYGREKELALLEERYNSDRFEFLPVYGRRRVGKTRLLREFIAKHGGVFFTAKTRSLKENMDEFASKVYGADVSASLTSILDTIEKRSRDRRFVLVIDEYPRLLSKDRSVGDTLQEFIDRIHEDSKLFLILCGSSISVMEHEVLGYKSPLYGRRTGSLELLPLSVWESMEFLRDFDRDDSLRIYGMVGGIPMYLGLFNPSYSLKENVIRLFLREDSFFRNEHLMTLIEEFENPSTFYSLIGAVASGRSRVNEISDLIGLDQPTTSKYLMRLESIGIVSKERPVDNPNGKVTIYRISDPFLRFQFSRVLPVIDDVDPYGYDVLADDILNLFDSDMGIVFEGVCAEHLRRVHPGRIGTWWGSDPTTKRMEEIDLISTRVIDDRNVGWFAECKYRSSVVGIDVLELLRRRVSLVKGYDESKLVLYSRSGFHDSLTGVDGVELYTLDDVLDMVGMGPRR
;
A
#
# COMPACT_ATOMS: atom_id res chain seq x y z
N MET A 1 11.28 17.84 -0.11
CA MET A 1 11.99 17.12 0.96
C MET A 1 11.74 15.62 0.76
N PHE A 2 12.63 14.72 1.21
CA PHE A 2 12.48 13.26 1.10
C PHE A 2 12.28 12.72 2.52
N TYR A 3 11.14 12.08 2.78
CA TYR A 3 10.78 11.59 4.10
C TYR A 3 10.58 10.08 4.06
N GLY A 4 10.93 9.42 5.14
CA GLY A 4 10.81 7.97 5.27
C GLY A 4 11.76 7.20 4.35
N ARG A 5 11.51 5.92 4.16
CA ARG A 5 12.26 5.04 3.24
C ARG A 5 13.67 4.66 3.72
N GLU A 6 13.95 4.82 5.01
CA GLU A 6 15.27 4.44 5.57
C GLU A 6 15.54 2.95 5.38
N LYS A 7 14.51 2.10 5.46
CA LYS A 7 14.64 0.65 5.28
C LYS A 7 14.95 0.29 3.84
N GLU A 8 14.26 0.93 2.89
CA GLU A 8 14.47 0.70 1.46
C GLU A 8 15.83 1.23 1.02
N LEU A 9 16.26 2.39 1.53
CA LEU A 9 17.60 2.91 1.29
C LEU A 9 18.67 1.98 1.89
N ALA A 10 18.47 1.48 3.11
CA ALA A 10 19.40 0.53 3.74
C ALA A 10 19.54 -0.77 2.93
N LEU A 11 18.44 -1.30 2.38
CA LEU A 11 18.46 -2.45 1.49
C LEU A 11 19.25 -2.16 0.20
N LEU A 12 19.04 -0.98 -0.41
CA LEU A 12 19.80 -0.58 -1.60
C LEU A 12 21.30 -0.44 -1.28
N GLU A 13 21.64 0.14 -0.12
CA GLU A 13 23.03 0.27 0.37
C GLU A 13 23.68 -1.10 0.61
N GLU A 14 22.97 -2.03 1.24
CA GLU A 14 23.45 -3.41 1.45
C GLU A 14 23.81 -4.08 0.11
N ARG A 15 22.91 -3.97 -0.89
CA ARG A 15 23.14 -4.51 -2.23
C ARG A 15 24.27 -3.79 -2.96
N TYR A 16 24.39 -2.48 -2.79
CA TYR A 16 25.50 -1.72 -3.36
C TYR A 16 26.85 -2.17 -2.82
N ASN A 17 26.94 -2.49 -1.55
CA ASN A 17 28.17 -2.88 -0.87
C ASN A 17 28.53 -4.36 -1.04
N SER A 18 27.72 -5.17 -1.75
CA SER A 18 28.00 -6.60 -1.95
C SER A 18 29.20 -6.89 -2.86
N ASP A 19 29.64 -5.87 -3.63
CA ASP A 19 30.77 -5.91 -4.56
C ASP A 19 30.73 -7.06 -5.61
N ARG A 20 29.52 -7.51 -5.93
CA ARG A 20 29.23 -8.53 -6.95
C ARG A 20 28.08 -8.08 -7.84
N PHE A 21 27.79 -8.83 -8.90
CA PHE A 21 26.59 -8.58 -9.70
C PHE A 21 25.32 -8.66 -8.83
N GLU A 22 24.50 -7.64 -8.92
CA GLU A 22 23.18 -7.60 -8.30
C GLU A 22 22.12 -7.21 -9.33
N PHE A 23 21.01 -7.94 -9.33
CA PHE A 23 19.82 -7.62 -10.12
C PHE A 23 18.61 -7.50 -9.21
N LEU A 24 18.09 -6.27 -9.08
CA LEU A 24 17.00 -5.92 -8.18
C LEU A 24 15.82 -5.28 -8.94
N PRO A 25 14.73 -6.01 -9.21
CA PRO A 25 13.47 -5.41 -9.59
C PRO A 25 12.91 -4.55 -8.44
N VAL A 26 12.53 -3.29 -8.78
CA VAL A 26 11.85 -2.35 -7.87
C VAL A 26 10.49 -2.02 -8.45
N TYR A 27 9.43 -2.36 -7.74
CA TYR A 27 8.07 -2.18 -8.24
C TYR A 27 7.14 -1.70 -7.12
N GLY A 28 5.91 -1.36 -7.46
CA GLY A 28 4.90 -0.84 -6.55
C GLY A 28 4.03 0.19 -7.26
N ARG A 29 2.96 0.60 -6.62
CA ARG A 29 1.96 1.48 -7.20
C ARG A 29 2.56 2.78 -7.75
N ARG A 30 1.84 3.35 -8.72
CA ARG A 30 2.15 4.69 -9.21
C ARG A 30 2.19 5.69 -8.05
N ARG A 31 3.10 6.69 -8.13
CA ARG A 31 3.23 7.81 -7.17
C ARG A 31 3.68 7.44 -5.76
N VAL A 32 4.01 6.17 -5.51
CA VAL A 32 4.53 5.70 -4.22
C VAL A 32 5.98 6.16 -3.94
N GLY A 33 6.65 6.76 -4.94
CA GLY A 33 7.96 7.38 -4.76
C GLY A 33 9.17 6.57 -5.29
N LYS A 34 8.96 5.52 -6.11
CA LYS A 34 10.04 4.68 -6.68
C LYS A 34 11.15 5.50 -7.36
N THR A 35 10.77 6.31 -8.35
CA THR A 35 11.71 7.16 -9.10
C THR A 35 12.48 8.11 -8.19
N ARG A 36 11.82 8.66 -7.16
CA ARG A 36 12.47 9.56 -6.19
C ARG A 36 13.47 8.82 -5.33
N LEU A 37 13.11 7.66 -4.79
CA LEU A 37 14.01 6.79 -4.02
C LEU A 37 15.28 6.44 -4.81
N LEU A 38 15.11 5.98 -6.06
CA LEU A 38 16.23 5.58 -6.90
C LEU A 38 17.08 6.77 -7.35
N ARG A 39 16.50 7.96 -7.51
CA ARG A 39 17.26 9.17 -7.80
C ARG A 39 18.08 9.65 -6.59
N GLU A 40 17.55 9.59 -5.37
CA GLU A 40 18.32 9.87 -4.15
C GLU A 40 19.48 8.89 -4.00
N PHE A 41 19.25 7.60 -4.26
CA PHE A 41 20.30 6.58 -4.23
C PHE A 41 21.40 6.84 -5.27
N ILE A 42 21.05 7.10 -6.54
CA ILE A 42 22.02 7.40 -7.61
C ILE A 42 22.76 8.71 -7.38
N ALA A 43 22.11 9.72 -6.80
CA ALA A 43 22.76 10.98 -6.49
C ALA A 43 23.96 10.80 -5.52
N LYS A 44 23.86 9.81 -4.62
CA LYS A 44 24.93 9.47 -3.67
C LYS A 44 26.05 8.64 -4.31
N HIS A 45 25.72 7.67 -5.15
CA HIS A 45 26.67 6.65 -5.62
C HIS A 45 27.13 6.83 -7.06
N GLY A 46 26.43 7.66 -7.83
CA GLY A 46 26.64 7.76 -9.27
C GLY A 46 26.08 6.59 -10.04
N GLY A 47 26.23 6.61 -11.36
CA GLY A 47 25.71 5.57 -12.25
C GLY A 47 24.89 6.16 -13.41
N VAL A 48 24.10 5.30 -14.07
CA VAL A 48 23.20 5.71 -15.15
C VAL A 48 21.76 5.53 -14.73
N PHE A 49 20.98 6.60 -14.85
CA PHE A 49 19.53 6.58 -14.66
C PHE A 49 18.84 6.85 -16.00
N PHE A 50 18.23 5.80 -16.55
CA PHE A 50 17.46 5.88 -17.78
C PHE A 50 15.98 5.68 -17.47
N THR A 51 15.11 6.59 -17.93
CA THR A 51 13.66 6.46 -17.82
C THR A 51 13.08 6.21 -19.21
N ALA A 52 12.44 5.06 -19.39
CA ALA A 52 11.75 4.72 -20.63
C ALA A 52 10.52 5.62 -20.84
N LYS A 53 10.32 6.11 -22.06
CA LYS A 53 9.22 7.01 -22.43
C LYS A 53 8.24 6.33 -23.39
N THR A 54 7.02 6.87 -23.46
CA THR A 54 5.98 6.43 -24.37
C THR A 54 6.28 6.90 -25.80
N ARG A 55 7.29 6.30 -26.44
CA ARG A 55 7.75 6.57 -27.80
C ARG A 55 8.33 5.29 -28.43
N SER A 56 8.87 5.32 -29.64
CA SER A 56 9.44 4.14 -30.29
C SER A 56 10.61 3.54 -29.48
N LEU A 57 10.87 2.24 -29.65
CA LEU A 57 12.03 1.59 -29.02
C LEU A 57 13.33 2.26 -29.47
N LYS A 58 13.47 2.59 -30.76
CA LYS A 58 14.64 3.27 -31.29
C LYS A 58 14.97 4.56 -30.57
N GLU A 59 13.98 5.46 -30.43
CA GLU A 59 14.17 6.74 -29.72
C GLU A 59 14.53 6.55 -28.23
N ASN A 60 13.98 5.51 -27.59
CA ASN A 60 14.37 5.14 -26.23
C ASN A 60 15.84 4.67 -26.19
N MET A 61 16.27 3.86 -27.15
CA MET A 61 17.65 3.38 -27.21
C MET A 61 18.64 4.48 -27.55
N ASP A 62 18.31 5.42 -28.44
CA ASP A 62 19.14 6.57 -28.76
C ASP A 62 19.35 7.45 -27.52
N GLU A 63 18.28 7.73 -26.72
CA GLU A 63 18.45 8.49 -25.45
C GLU A 63 19.24 7.68 -24.41
N PHE A 64 19.05 6.36 -24.32
CA PHE A 64 19.80 5.52 -23.40
C PHE A 64 21.29 5.52 -23.77
N ALA A 65 21.61 5.36 -25.07
CA ALA A 65 22.97 5.42 -25.59
C ALA A 65 23.62 6.78 -25.27
N SER A 66 22.91 7.88 -25.53
CA SER A 66 23.42 9.22 -25.21
C SER A 66 23.80 9.38 -23.73
N LYS A 67 23.00 8.83 -22.81
CA LYS A 67 23.31 8.87 -21.36
C LYS A 67 24.54 8.02 -21.00
N VAL A 68 24.78 6.92 -21.70
CA VAL A 68 25.89 6.01 -21.42
C VAL A 68 27.20 6.48 -22.07
N TYR A 69 27.14 6.97 -23.29
CA TYR A 69 28.32 7.39 -24.05
C TYR A 69 28.67 8.87 -23.88
N GLY A 70 27.72 9.69 -23.43
CA GLY A 70 27.93 11.14 -23.31
C GLY A 70 27.91 11.89 -24.63
N ALA A 71 27.40 11.26 -25.69
CA ALA A 71 27.29 11.81 -27.04
C ALA A 71 26.06 11.27 -27.73
N ASP A 72 25.57 11.96 -28.74
CA ASP A 72 24.44 11.51 -29.58
C ASP A 72 24.91 10.36 -30.49
N VAL A 73 24.71 9.13 -30.02
CA VAL A 73 25.10 7.89 -30.68
C VAL A 73 23.89 6.96 -30.72
N SER A 74 23.66 6.34 -31.85
CA SER A 74 22.68 5.24 -31.95
C SER A 74 23.35 3.92 -31.61
N ALA A 75 22.81 3.16 -30.68
CA ALA A 75 23.33 1.87 -30.27
C ALA A 75 22.20 0.89 -29.91
N SER A 76 22.46 -0.40 -30.13
CA SER A 76 21.53 -1.45 -29.67
C SER A 76 21.56 -1.60 -28.15
N LEU A 77 20.48 -2.14 -27.58
CA LEU A 77 20.42 -2.45 -26.14
C LEU A 77 21.62 -3.32 -25.72
N THR A 78 21.96 -4.34 -26.51
CA THR A 78 23.12 -5.22 -26.26
C THR A 78 24.40 -4.42 -26.14
N SER A 79 24.70 -3.54 -27.12
CA SER A 79 25.94 -2.74 -27.11
C SER A 79 26.00 -1.77 -25.90
N ILE A 80 24.87 -1.21 -25.51
CA ILE A 80 24.76 -0.33 -24.33
C ILE A 80 25.09 -1.12 -23.06
N LEU A 81 24.47 -2.30 -22.89
CA LEU A 81 24.64 -3.15 -21.72
C LEU A 81 26.07 -3.69 -21.62
N ASP A 82 26.69 -4.11 -22.75
CA ASP A 82 28.08 -4.57 -22.79
C ASP A 82 29.06 -3.48 -22.38
N THR A 83 28.79 -2.24 -22.77
CA THR A 83 29.62 -1.11 -22.36
C THR A 83 29.53 -0.84 -20.86
N ILE A 84 28.33 -0.93 -20.29
CA ILE A 84 28.10 -0.77 -18.86
C ILE A 84 28.76 -1.92 -18.08
N GLU A 85 28.62 -3.14 -18.54
CA GLU A 85 29.23 -4.33 -17.91
C GLU A 85 30.75 -4.18 -17.85
N LYS A 86 31.40 -3.82 -18.93
CA LYS A 86 32.84 -3.57 -18.95
C LYS A 86 33.28 -2.51 -17.95
N ARG A 87 32.53 -1.42 -17.82
CA ARG A 87 32.80 -0.38 -16.81
C ARG A 87 32.61 -0.87 -15.37
N SER A 88 31.75 -1.87 -15.17
CA SER A 88 31.45 -2.41 -13.86
C SER A 88 32.45 -3.42 -13.32
N ARG A 89 33.40 -3.91 -14.15
CA ARG A 89 34.48 -4.80 -13.70
C ARG A 89 35.48 -4.09 -12.82
N ASP A 90 35.83 -2.86 -13.17
CA ASP A 90 36.84 -2.09 -12.42
C ASP A 90 36.27 -1.49 -11.12
N ARG A 91 35.00 -1.10 -11.14
CA ARG A 91 34.33 -0.46 -10.00
C ARG A 91 32.85 -0.76 -9.96
N ARG A 92 32.26 -0.63 -8.76
CA ARG A 92 30.81 -0.69 -8.60
C ARG A 92 30.12 0.30 -9.55
N PHE A 93 29.15 -0.20 -10.32
CA PHE A 93 28.39 0.61 -11.27
C PHE A 93 26.90 0.37 -11.10
N VAL A 94 26.12 1.44 -10.95
CA VAL A 94 24.65 1.35 -10.82
C VAL A 94 24.00 1.69 -12.15
N LEU A 95 23.13 0.81 -12.62
CA LEU A 95 22.25 1.04 -13.75
C LEU A 95 20.80 0.95 -13.31
N VAL A 96 20.05 2.05 -13.45
CA VAL A 96 18.59 2.06 -13.26
C VAL A 96 17.91 2.21 -14.62
N ILE A 97 17.02 1.27 -14.93
CA ILE A 97 16.07 1.37 -16.02
C ILE A 97 14.69 1.60 -15.41
N ASP A 98 14.27 2.84 -15.37
CA ASP A 98 12.99 3.27 -14.82
C ASP A 98 11.89 3.19 -15.87
N GLU A 99 10.65 2.87 -15.46
CA GLU A 99 9.52 2.59 -16.34
C GLU A 99 9.79 1.46 -17.37
N TYR A 100 10.49 0.42 -16.93
CA TYR A 100 10.83 -0.75 -17.74
C TYR A 100 9.63 -1.38 -18.49
N PRO A 101 8.41 -1.47 -17.91
CA PRO A 101 7.22 -1.93 -18.62
C PRO A 101 6.94 -1.22 -19.96
N ARG A 102 7.35 0.03 -20.09
CA ARG A 102 7.17 0.79 -21.35
C ARG A 102 8.07 0.28 -22.48
N LEU A 103 9.24 -0.25 -22.17
CA LEU A 103 10.09 -0.90 -23.18
C LEU A 103 9.44 -2.20 -23.64
N LEU A 104 8.99 -3.04 -22.71
CA LEU A 104 8.31 -4.30 -23.02
C LEU A 104 7.05 -4.12 -23.85
N SER A 105 6.29 -3.03 -23.62
CA SER A 105 5.10 -2.71 -24.42
C SER A 105 5.42 -2.38 -25.88
N LYS A 106 6.66 -2.02 -26.20
CA LYS A 106 7.12 -1.72 -27.56
C LYS A 106 7.73 -2.93 -28.23
N ASP A 107 8.51 -3.71 -27.48
CA ASP A 107 9.13 -4.93 -27.98
C ASP A 107 9.44 -5.87 -26.81
N ARG A 108 8.81 -7.04 -26.81
CA ARG A 108 9.04 -8.06 -25.77
C ARG A 108 10.43 -8.66 -25.82
N SER A 109 11.12 -8.61 -26.96
CA SER A 109 12.52 -9.10 -27.11
C SER A 109 13.51 -8.34 -26.21
N VAL A 110 13.13 -7.18 -25.66
CA VAL A 110 13.93 -6.49 -24.64
C VAL A 110 14.14 -7.39 -23.40
N GLY A 111 13.13 -8.18 -23.01
CA GLY A 111 13.26 -9.16 -21.93
C GLY A 111 14.26 -10.26 -22.24
N ASP A 112 14.20 -10.82 -23.45
CA ASP A 112 15.14 -11.86 -23.91
C ASP A 112 16.56 -11.32 -23.99
N THR A 113 16.74 -10.10 -24.49
CA THR A 113 18.05 -9.43 -24.55
C THR A 113 18.66 -9.23 -23.16
N LEU A 114 17.84 -8.83 -22.17
CA LEU A 114 18.29 -8.71 -20.78
C LEU A 114 18.62 -10.07 -20.17
N GLN A 115 17.84 -11.11 -20.50
CA GLN A 115 18.12 -12.47 -20.06
C GLN A 115 19.50 -12.93 -20.58
N GLU A 116 19.73 -12.85 -21.89
CA GLU A 116 21.00 -13.21 -22.51
C GLU A 116 22.17 -12.41 -21.92
N PHE A 117 21.96 -11.14 -21.65
CA PHE A 117 22.96 -10.29 -21.01
C PHE A 117 23.30 -10.78 -19.61
N ILE A 118 22.31 -11.05 -18.75
CA ILE A 118 22.53 -11.51 -17.38
C ILE A 118 23.21 -12.89 -17.36
N ASP A 119 22.81 -13.81 -18.26
CA ASP A 119 23.35 -15.16 -18.32
C ASP A 119 24.83 -15.21 -18.75
N ARG A 120 25.31 -14.19 -19.45
CA ARG A 120 26.72 -14.08 -19.90
C ARG A 120 27.54 -13.06 -19.11
N ILE A 121 26.99 -12.51 -18.02
CA ILE A 121 27.70 -11.51 -17.24
C ILE A 121 29.01 -12.09 -16.65
N HIS A 122 30.08 -11.31 -16.68
CA HIS A 122 31.37 -11.78 -16.19
C HIS A 122 31.37 -11.92 -14.65
N GLU A 123 32.08 -12.92 -14.14
CA GLU A 123 32.17 -13.18 -12.70
C GLU A 123 32.70 -11.98 -11.90
N ASP A 124 33.62 -11.20 -12.50
CA ASP A 124 34.17 -9.98 -11.87
C ASP A 124 33.25 -8.77 -11.99
N SER A 125 32.09 -8.89 -12.60
CA SER A 125 31.17 -7.76 -12.77
C SER A 125 30.59 -7.31 -11.44
N LYS A 126 30.75 -6.01 -11.15
CA LYS A 126 30.18 -5.35 -10.00
C LYS A 126 28.99 -4.47 -10.40
N LEU A 127 28.25 -4.89 -11.44
CA LEU A 127 27.06 -4.18 -11.87
C LEU A 127 25.93 -4.35 -10.85
N PHE A 128 25.29 -3.23 -10.49
CA PHE A 128 24.02 -3.23 -9.79
C PHE A 128 22.93 -2.79 -10.77
N LEU A 129 22.21 -3.74 -11.33
CA LEU A 129 21.10 -3.54 -12.26
C LEU A 129 19.79 -3.40 -11.49
N ILE A 130 19.07 -2.31 -11.69
CA ILE A 130 17.77 -2.06 -11.13
C ILE A 130 16.76 -1.85 -12.27
N LEU A 131 15.75 -2.71 -12.35
CA LEU A 131 14.58 -2.51 -13.22
C LEU A 131 13.42 -1.99 -12.41
N CYS A 132 12.92 -0.80 -12.76
CA CYS A 132 11.83 -0.16 -12.03
C CYS A 132 10.57 -0.07 -12.90
N GLY A 133 9.41 -0.34 -12.29
CA GLY A 133 8.11 -0.24 -12.97
C GLY A 133 6.98 0.15 -12.04
N SER A 134 6.00 0.93 -12.57
CA SER A 134 4.83 1.39 -11.84
C SER A 134 3.64 0.44 -11.93
N SER A 135 3.53 -0.38 -12.97
CA SER A 135 2.52 -1.43 -13.06
C SER A 135 2.97 -2.67 -12.30
N ILE A 136 2.30 -2.95 -11.18
CA ILE A 136 2.56 -4.14 -10.35
C ILE A 136 2.31 -5.40 -11.18
N SER A 137 1.16 -5.46 -11.87
CA SER A 137 0.77 -6.61 -12.68
C SER A 137 1.81 -6.97 -13.74
N VAL A 138 2.35 -5.96 -14.44
CA VAL A 138 3.38 -6.18 -15.48
C VAL A 138 4.69 -6.63 -14.85
N MET A 139 5.13 -6.00 -13.76
CA MET A 139 6.38 -6.37 -13.09
C MET A 139 6.30 -7.78 -12.50
N GLU A 140 5.18 -8.16 -11.91
CA GLU A 140 4.97 -9.51 -11.41
C GLU A 140 4.98 -10.56 -12.53
N HIS A 141 4.33 -10.27 -13.66
CA HIS A 141 4.22 -11.22 -14.76
C HIS A 141 5.50 -11.29 -15.61
N GLU A 142 6.02 -10.14 -16.03
CA GLU A 142 7.10 -10.04 -17.04
C GLU A 142 8.51 -10.00 -16.43
N VAL A 143 8.65 -9.82 -15.11
CA VAL A 143 9.96 -9.79 -14.42
C VAL A 143 10.08 -10.88 -13.36
N LEU A 144 9.06 -11.00 -12.49
CA LEU A 144 9.10 -11.90 -11.33
C LEU A 144 8.51 -13.28 -11.61
N GLY A 145 7.58 -13.38 -12.55
CA GLY A 145 6.81 -14.59 -12.84
C GLY A 145 7.64 -15.70 -13.49
N TYR A 146 7.28 -16.96 -13.22
CA TYR A 146 8.03 -18.13 -13.71
C TYR A 146 8.09 -18.24 -15.25
N LYS A 147 7.21 -17.58 -15.97
CA LYS A 147 7.21 -17.52 -17.45
C LYS A 147 8.07 -16.38 -18.01
N SER A 148 8.55 -15.49 -17.14
CA SER A 148 9.42 -14.39 -17.55
C SER A 148 10.79 -14.89 -17.96
N PRO A 149 11.40 -14.31 -19.03
CA PRO A 149 12.81 -14.54 -19.34
C PRO A 149 13.74 -14.24 -18.17
N LEU A 150 13.36 -13.33 -17.27
CA LEU A 150 14.17 -12.89 -16.13
C LEU A 150 13.96 -13.72 -14.86
N TYR A 151 13.07 -14.72 -14.90
CA TYR A 151 12.80 -15.56 -13.74
C TYR A 151 14.07 -16.31 -13.25
N GLY A 152 14.26 -16.31 -11.92
CA GLY A 152 15.39 -16.98 -11.27
C GLY A 152 16.73 -16.24 -11.35
N ARG A 153 16.82 -15.09 -12.07
CA ARG A 153 18.06 -14.31 -12.25
C ARG A 153 18.22 -13.15 -11.28
N ARG A 154 17.15 -12.78 -10.59
CA ARG A 154 17.16 -11.71 -9.58
C ARG A 154 17.94 -12.13 -8.34
N THR A 155 18.68 -11.21 -7.74
CA THR A 155 19.35 -11.40 -6.43
C THR A 155 18.47 -10.98 -5.28
N GLY A 156 17.38 -10.27 -5.55
CA GLY A 156 16.34 -9.85 -4.61
C GLY A 156 15.19 -9.17 -5.36
N SER A 157 14.24 -8.62 -4.63
CA SER A 157 13.18 -7.75 -5.15
C SER A 157 12.76 -6.75 -4.09
N LEU A 158 12.39 -5.56 -4.50
CA LEU A 158 11.88 -4.50 -3.62
C LEU A 158 10.52 -4.05 -4.11
N GLU A 159 9.48 -4.43 -3.36
CA GLU A 159 8.17 -3.84 -3.50
C GLU A 159 8.10 -2.57 -2.66
N LEU A 160 7.86 -1.43 -3.32
CA LEU A 160 7.71 -0.16 -2.63
C LEU A 160 6.24 0.07 -2.29
N LEU A 161 5.90 -0.17 -1.03
CA LEU A 161 4.56 0.03 -0.47
C LEU A 161 4.28 1.52 -0.20
N PRO A 162 3.02 1.94 -0.02
CA PRO A 162 2.70 3.25 0.55
C PRO A 162 3.44 3.48 1.87
N LEU A 163 3.65 4.74 2.23
CA LEU A 163 4.20 5.11 3.53
C LEU A 163 3.30 4.60 4.66
N SER A 164 3.91 4.19 5.75
CA SER A 164 3.19 3.91 6.99
C SER A 164 2.52 5.18 7.53
N VAL A 165 1.60 5.02 8.49
CA VAL A 165 0.97 6.18 9.13
C VAL A 165 2.00 7.13 9.72
N TRP A 166 3.05 6.63 10.38
CA TRP A 166 4.10 7.46 11.00
C TRP A 166 4.93 8.24 9.98
N GLU A 167 5.35 7.60 8.89
CA GLU A 167 6.06 8.28 7.80
C GLU A 167 5.16 9.31 7.11
N SER A 168 3.84 9.04 7.05
CA SER A 168 2.85 9.97 6.49
C SER A 168 2.63 11.18 7.39
N MET A 169 2.67 11.02 8.72
CA MET A 169 2.59 12.15 9.67
C MET A 169 3.74 13.15 9.50
N GLU A 170 4.93 12.71 9.06
CA GLU A 170 6.03 13.62 8.73
C GLU A 170 5.71 14.57 7.55
N PHE A 171 4.93 14.08 6.56
CA PHE A 171 4.42 14.94 5.48
C PHE A 171 3.37 15.93 5.97
N LEU A 172 2.57 15.52 6.96
CA LEU A 172 1.40 16.24 7.46
C LEU A 172 1.66 17.01 8.76
N ARG A 173 2.91 17.16 9.17
CA ARG A 173 3.32 17.77 10.45
C ARG A 173 2.82 19.20 10.68
N ASP A 174 2.48 19.91 9.60
CA ASP A 174 1.97 21.28 9.64
C ASP A 174 0.43 21.35 9.77
N PHE A 175 -0.24 20.18 9.76
CA PHE A 175 -1.66 20.02 10.11
C PHE A 175 -1.82 19.59 11.58
N ASP A 176 -3.00 19.79 12.16
CA ASP A 176 -3.31 19.15 13.44
C ASP A 176 -3.43 17.62 13.29
N ARG A 177 -3.40 16.89 14.41
CA ARG A 177 -3.39 15.41 14.40
C ARG A 177 -4.65 14.79 13.83
N ASP A 178 -5.81 15.39 14.11
CA ASP A 178 -7.10 14.90 13.61
C ASP A 178 -7.19 15.07 12.09
N ASP A 179 -6.82 16.24 11.56
CA ASP A 179 -6.81 16.49 10.12
C ASP A 179 -5.73 15.65 9.42
N SER A 180 -4.57 15.47 10.05
CA SER A 180 -3.53 14.57 9.52
C SER A 180 -4.03 13.12 9.37
N LEU A 181 -4.75 12.61 10.38
CA LEU A 181 -5.32 11.28 10.33
C LEU A 181 -6.45 11.18 9.30
N ARG A 182 -7.29 12.22 9.17
CA ARG A 182 -8.33 12.30 8.14
C ARG A 182 -7.72 12.31 6.73
N ILE A 183 -6.70 13.12 6.48
CA ILE A 183 -5.98 13.17 5.21
C ILE A 183 -5.39 11.78 4.88
N TYR A 184 -4.73 11.14 5.86
CA TYR A 184 -4.23 9.77 5.70
C TYR A 184 -5.37 8.79 5.38
N GLY A 185 -6.50 8.91 6.05
CA GLY A 185 -7.70 8.11 5.79
C GLY A 185 -8.30 8.30 4.40
N MET A 186 -8.18 9.51 3.83
CA MET A 186 -8.67 9.85 2.48
C MET A 186 -7.75 9.34 1.37
N VAL A 187 -6.42 9.46 1.52
CA VAL A 187 -5.47 9.23 0.41
C VAL A 187 -4.40 8.20 0.70
N GLY A 188 -4.36 7.66 1.92
CA GLY A 188 -3.34 6.71 2.34
C GLY A 188 -1.94 7.31 2.39
N GLY A 189 -0.94 6.43 2.45
CA GLY A 189 0.47 6.81 2.50
C GLY A 189 1.12 7.04 1.13
N ILE A 190 0.40 7.55 0.12
CA ILE A 190 0.99 7.89 -1.18
C ILE A 190 1.65 9.27 -1.11
N PRO A 191 3.00 9.36 -1.16
CA PRO A 191 3.73 10.62 -0.91
C PRO A 191 3.28 11.77 -1.79
N MET A 192 2.98 11.49 -3.06
CA MET A 192 2.51 12.53 -3.98
C MET A 192 1.13 13.06 -3.59
N TYR A 193 0.23 12.18 -3.11
CA TYR A 193 -1.10 12.60 -2.69
C TYR A 193 -1.05 13.42 -1.40
N LEU A 194 -0.29 12.96 -0.42
CA LEU A 194 -0.07 13.69 0.84
C LEU A 194 0.50 15.09 0.60
N GLY A 195 1.45 15.21 -0.32
CA GLY A 195 2.09 16.48 -0.65
C GLY A 195 1.21 17.48 -1.41
N LEU A 196 -0.01 17.12 -1.83
CA LEU A 196 -0.96 18.04 -2.48
C LEU A 196 -1.79 18.84 -1.47
N PHE A 197 -1.94 18.33 -0.24
CA PHE A 197 -2.67 19.05 0.79
C PHE A 197 -1.87 20.26 1.29
N ASN A 198 -2.56 21.38 1.43
CA ASN A 198 -1.94 22.64 1.84
C ASN A 198 -2.43 23.01 3.25
N PRO A 199 -1.52 23.13 4.24
CA PRO A 199 -1.89 23.46 5.63
C PRO A 199 -2.40 24.89 5.80
N SER A 200 -2.22 25.77 4.79
CA SER A 200 -2.81 27.13 4.82
C SER A 200 -4.32 27.13 4.54
N TYR A 201 -4.89 26.02 4.12
CA TYR A 201 -6.32 25.84 3.88
C TYR A 201 -6.92 24.92 4.93
N SER A 202 -8.20 25.13 5.26
CA SER A 202 -8.97 24.17 6.04
C SER A 202 -9.04 22.82 5.30
N LEU A 203 -9.37 21.75 6.03
CA LEU A 203 -9.61 20.44 5.43
C LEU A 203 -10.70 20.50 4.35
N LYS A 204 -11.80 21.26 4.62
CA LYS A 204 -12.88 21.50 3.67
C LYS A 204 -12.38 22.14 2.36
N GLU A 205 -11.58 23.21 2.46
CA GLU A 205 -11.03 23.87 1.28
C GLU A 205 -10.07 22.94 0.50
N ASN A 206 -9.29 22.12 1.19
CA ASN A 206 -8.45 21.09 0.55
C ASN A 206 -9.33 20.06 -0.19
N VAL A 207 -10.44 19.59 0.39
CA VAL A 207 -11.37 18.66 -0.27
C VAL A 207 -11.98 19.30 -1.52
N ILE A 208 -12.45 20.53 -1.43
CA ILE A 208 -12.99 21.25 -2.60
C ILE A 208 -11.95 21.34 -3.73
N ARG A 209 -10.72 21.78 -3.40
CA ARG A 209 -9.65 22.03 -4.38
C ARG A 209 -9.10 20.74 -5.00
N LEU A 210 -9.04 19.66 -4.24
CA LEU A 210 -8.38 18.44 -4.67
C LEU A 210 -9.33 17.39 -5.25
N PHE A 211 -10.62 17.41 -4.88
CA PHE A 211 -11.58 16.37 -5.27
C PHE A 211 -12.78 16.88 -6.07
N LEU A 212 -13.35 18.05 -5.74
CA LEU A 212 -14.65 18.47 -6.25
C LEU A 212 -14.59 19.36 -7.50
N ARG A 213 -13.63 20.26 -7.55
CA ARG A 213 -13.52 21.18 -8.70
C ARG A 213 -13.26 20.42 -10.00
N GLU A 214 -13.68 20.98 -11.13
CA GLU A 214 -13.48 20.38 -12.45
C GLU A 214 -11.99 20.19 -12.79
N ASP A 215 -11.15 21.16 -12.37
CA ASP A 215 -9.70 21.14 -12.54
C ASP A 215 -8.95 20.38 -11.43
N SER A 216 -9.67 19.70 -10.51
CA SER A 216 -9.06 19.05 -9.37
C SER A 216 -8.28 17.81 -9.76
N PHE A 217 -7.15 17.62 -9.06
CA PHE A 217 -6.20 16.55 -9.33
C PHE A 217 -6.83 15.15 -9.17
N PHE A 218 -7.63 14.94 -8.14
CA PHE A 218 -8.21 13.63 -7.83
C PHE A 218 -9.48 13.29 -8.60
N ARG A 219 -10.04 14.25 -9.38
CA ARG A 219 -11.30 14.02 -10.10
C ARG A 219 -11.26 12.79 -11.01
N ASN A 220 -10.14 12.56 -11.72
CA ASN A 220 -9.97 11.44 -12.64
C ASN A 220 -8.85 10.47 -12.22
N GLU A 221 -8.21 10.68 -11.07
CA GLU A 221 -7.05 9.89 -10.67
C GLU A 221 -7.38 8.42 -10.43
N HIS A 222 -8.58 8.13 -9.93
CA HIS A 222 -9.08 6.76 -9.76
C HIS A 222 -9.14 6.00 -11.09
N LEU A 223 -9.59 6.66 -12.19
CA LEU A 223 -9.59 6.08 -13.53
C LEU A 223 -8.17 5.84 -14.05
N MET A 224 -7.27 6.82 -13.85
CA MET A 224 -5.87 6.68 -14.26
C MET A 224 -5.18 5.51 -13.57
N THR A 225 -5.47 5.29 -12.29
CA THR A 225 -4.96 4.14 -11.53
C THR A 225 -5.43 2.81 -12.14
N LEU A 226 -6.70 2.71 -12.54
CA LEU A 226 -7.24 1.48 -13.13
C LEU A 226 -6.74 1.24 -14.56
N ILE A 227 -6.62 2.28 -15.37
CA ILE A 227 -6.10 2.19 -16.76
C ILE A 227 -4.65 1.71 -16.76
N GLU A 228 -3.84 2.07 -15.77
CA GLU A 228 -2.43 1.67 -15.70
C GLU A 228 -2.26 0.18 -15.35
N GLU A 229 -3.17 -0.38 -14.55
CA GLU A 229 -3.07 -1.75 -14.06
C GLU A 229 -3.87 -2.77 -14.87
N PHE A 230 -4.90 -2.33 -15.61
CA PHE A 230 -5.86 -3.24 -16.24
C PHE A 230 -6.16 -2.88 -17.70
N GLU A 231 -6.22 -3.91 -18.56
CA GLU A 231 -6.63 -3.76 -19.96
C GLU A 231 -8.12 -3.39 -20.10
N ASN A 232 -8.98 -3.86 -19.17
CA ASN A 232 -10.42 -3.59 -19.13
C ASN A 232 -10.81 -2.84 -17.85
N PRO A 233 -10.44 -1.56 -17.72
CA PRO A 233 -10.61 -0.79 -16.48
C PRO A 233 -12.08 -0.63 -16.05
N SER A 234 -13.04 -0.62 -17.01
CA SER A 234 -14.47 -0.48 -16.72
C SER A 234 -15.03 -1.59 -15.85
N THR A 235 -14.62 -2.84 -16.07
CA THR A 235 -15.05 -3.98 -15.24
C THR A 235 -14.55 -3.83 -13.82
N PHE A 236 -13.29 -3.42 -13.64
CA PHE A 236 -12.72 -3.20 -12.32
C PHE A 236 -13.33 -1.98 -11.62
N TYR A 237 -13.67 -0.94 -12.37
CA TYR A 237 -14.44 0.20 -11.85
C TYR A 237 -15.78 -0.27 -11.25
N SER A 238 -16.55 -1.08 -11.99
CA SER A 238 -17.84 -1.61 -11.52
C SER A 238 -17.67 -2.51 -10.29
N LEU A 239 -16.62 -3.34 -10.24
CA LEU A 239 -16.31 -4.18 -9.09
C LEU A 239 -16.01 -3.36 -7.83
N ILE A 240 -15.16 -2.34 -7.94
CA ILE A 240 -14.82 -1.45 -6.83
C ILE A 240 -16.07 -0.68 -6.39
N GLY A 241 -16.88 -0.19 -7.33
CA GLY A 241 -18.16 0.47 -7.04
C GLY A 241 -19.13 -0.45 -6.29
N ALA A 242 -19.22 -1.73 -6.66
CA ALA A 242 -20.04 -2.70 -5.94
C ALA A 242 -19.57 -2.91 -4.50
N VAL A 243 -18.25 -3.05 -4.28
CA VAL A 243 -17.69 -3.18 -2.93
C VAL A 243 -17.89 -1.88 -2.13
N ALA A 244 -17.71 -0.71 -2.75
CA ALA A 244 -17.94 0.60 -2.13
C ALA A 244 -19.38 0.83 -1.69
N SER A 245 -20.35 0.24 -2.43
CA SER A 245 -21.77 0.29 -2.07
C SER A 245 -22.18 -0.69 -0.94
N GLY A 246 -21.20 -1.37 -0.32
CA GLY A 246 -21.42 -2.27 0.82
C GLY A 246 -21.60 -3.76 0.44
N ARG A 247 -21.48 -4.12 -0.86
CA ARG A 247 -21.48 -5.53 -1.26
C ARG A 247 -20.12 -6.15 -0.92
N SER A 248 -20.14 -7.16 -0.06
CA SER A 248 -18.91 -7.73 0.49
C SER A 248 -18.65 -9.18 0.09
N ARG A 249 -19.67 -9.89 -0.43
CA ARG A 249 -19.57 -11.28 -0.83
C ARG A 249 -19.58 -11.46 -2.34
N VAL A 250 -18.89 -12.47 -2.84
CA VAL A 250 -18.79 -12.74 -4.28
C VAL A 250 -20.15 -12.79 -4.99
N ASN A 251 -21.14 -13.47 -4.39
CA ASN A 251 -22.49 -13.56 -4.96
C ASN A 251 -23.18 -12.19 -5.03
N GLU A 252 -23.10 -11.39 -3.97
CA GLU A 252 -23.69 -10.04 -3.93
C GLU A 252 -23.06 -9.12 -4.98
N ILE A 253 -21.74 -9.21 -5.15
CA ILE A 253 -20.98 -8.43 -6.12
C ILE A 253 -21.31 -8.90 -7.55
N SER A 254 -21.29 -10.22 -7.80
CA SER A 254 -21.58 -10.80 -9.11
C SER A 254 -22.98 -10.46 -9.59
N ASP A 255 -23.97 -10.54 -8.70
CA ASP A 255 -25.36 -10.21 -9.01
C ASP A 255 -25.53 -8.74 -9.38
N LEU A 256 -24.83 -7.83 -8.68
CA LEU A 256 -24.92 -6.39 -8.94
C LEU A 256 -24.29 -5.99 -10.29
N ILE A 257 -23.15 -6.61 -10.66
CA ILE A 257 -22.39 -6.22 -11.87
C ILE A 257 -22.75 -7.10 -13.08
N GLY A 258 -23.60 -8.11 -12.93
CA GLY A 258 -24.05 -9.00 -14.02
C GLY A 258 -22.97 -9.94 -14.55
N LEU A 259 -22.01 -10.35 -13.72
CA LEU A 259 -20.99 -11.35 -14.04
C LEU A 259 -21.25 -12.67 -13.29
N ASP A 260 -20.73 -13.79 -13.82
CA ASP A 260 -20.72 -15.04 -13.09
C ASP A 260 -19.74 -15.01 -11.91
N GLN A 261 -20.01 -15.84 -10.87
CA GLN A 261 -19.20 -15.87 -9.65
C GLN A 261 -17.73 -16.29 -9.88
N PRO A 262 -17.40 -17.30 -10.72
CA PRO A 262 -16.02 -17.64 -11.03
C PRO A 262 -15.22 -16.47 -11.63
N THR A 263 -15.80 -15.76 -12.60
CA THR A 263 -15.19 -14.58 -13.23
C THR A 263 -15.03 -13.45 -12.21
N THR A 264 -16.06 -13.16 -11.41
CA THR A 264 -16.01 -12.16 -10.33
C THR A 264 -14.91 -12.49 -9.33
N SER A 265 -14.80 -13.75 -8.89
CA SER A 265 -13.74 -14.20 -7.98
C SER A 265 -12.35 -13.99 -8.55
N LYS A 266 -12.16 -14.28 -9.85
CA LYS A 266 -10.87 -14.07 -10.53
C LYS A 266 -10.47 -12.60 -10.56
N TYR A 267 -11.42 -11.72 -10.85
CA TYR A 267 -11.15 -10.28 -10.87
C TYR A 267 -10.91 -9.70 -9.47
N LEU A 268 -11.65 -10.17 -8.45
CA LEU A 268 -11.41 -9.78 -7.06
C LEU A 268 -10.02 -10.23 -6.58
N MET A 269 -9.58 -11.45 -6.92
CA MET A 269 -8.21 -11.91 -6.63
C MET A 269 -7.15 -11.02 -7.30
N ARG A 270 -7.43 -10.50 -8.51
CA ARG A 270 -6.52 -9.59 -9.19
C ARG A 270 -6.48 -8.20 -8.52
N LEU A 271 -7.61 -7.70 -8.03
CA LEU A 271 -7.66 -6.48 -7.21
C LEU A 271 -6.94 -6.67 -5.87
N GLU A 272 -7.05 -7.87 -5.25
CA GLU A 272 -6.37 -8.24 -4.02
C GLU A 272 -4.84 -8.27 -4.22
N SER A 273 -4.35 -8.88 -5.32
CA SER A 273 -2.91 -8.99 -5.60
C SER A 273 -2.20 -7.65 -5.73
N ILE A 274 -2.90 -6.59 -6.14
CA ILE A 274 -2.35 -5.23 -6.24
C ILE A 274 -2.76 -4.31 -5.08
N GLY A 275 -3.37 -4.88 -4.02
CA GLY A 275 -3.69 -4.17 -2.77
C GLY A 275 -4.85 -3.17 -2.87
N ILE A 276 -5.74 -3.30 -3.86
CA ILE A 276 -6.95 -2.46 -3.97
C ILE A 276 -8.07 -2.95 -3.08
N VAL A 277 -8.26 -4.27 -2.99
CA VAL A 277 -9.19 -4.89 -2.05
C VAL A 277 -8.46 -5.82 -1.11
N SER A 278 -8.99 -5.99 0.09
CA SER A 278 -8.60 -7.04 1.03
C SER A 278 -9.64 -8.16 1.02
N LYS A 279 -9.14 -9.36 1.28
CA LYS A 279 -9.95 -10.55 1.48
C LYS A 279 -9.87 -10.96 2.93
N GLU A 280 -10.97 -10.87 3.64
CA GLU A 280 -11.02 -11.10 5.08
C GLU A 280 -11.73 -12.40 5.41
N ARG A 281 -11.23 -13.09 6.43
CA ARG A 281 -11.81 -14.29 7.04
C ARG A 281 -11.56 -14.28 8.54
N PRO A 282 -12.44 -14.87 9.35
CA PRO A 282 -12.20 -14.98 10.79
C PRO A 282 -10.87 -15.68 11.06
N VAL A 283 -10.10 -15.18 12.03
CA VAL A 283 -8.74 -15.71 12.32
C VAL A 283 -8.78 -17.15 12.83
N ASP A 284 -9.83 -17.55 13.51
CA ASP A 284 -10.06 -18.92 14.02
C ASP A 284 -10.58 -19.90 12.95
N ASN A 285 -11.01 -19.37 11.78
CA ASN A 285 -11.48 -20.18 10.66
C ASN A 285 -10.93 -19.68 9.31
N PRO A 286 -9.62 -19.68 9.10
CA PRO A 286 -8.98 -19.11 7.89
C PRO A 286 -9.33 -19.88 6.62
N ASN A 287 -9.77 -21.14 6.74
CA ASN A 287 -10.22 -22.00 5.64
C ASN A 287 -11.75 -22.02 5.47
N GLY A 288 -12.47 -21.21 6.25
CA GLY A 288 -13.91 -21.10 6.21
C GLY A 288 -14.43 -20.61 4.85
N LYS A 289 -15.67 -20.96 4.54
CA LYS A 289 -16.33 -20.57 3.27
C LYS A 289 -16.75 -19.09 3.25
N VAL A 290 -16.93 -18.48 4.43
CA VAL A 290 -17.34 -17.07 4.54
C VAL A 290 -16.13 -16.19 4.30
N THR A 291 -16.18 -15.44 3.22
CA THR A 291 -15.15 -14.47 2.81
C THR A 291 -15.81 -13.15 2.57
N ILE A 292 -15.21 -12.10 3.11
CA ILE A 292 -15.64 -10.70 2.95
C ILE A 292 -14.56 -9.96 2.16
N TYR A 293 -14.98 -9.17 1.18
CA TYR A 293 -14.12 -8.26 0.43
C TYR A 293 -14.38 -6.82 0.87
N ARG A 294 -13.31 -6.06 1.12
CA ARG A 294 -13.35 -4.63 1.46
C ARG A 294 -12.36 -3.87 0.59
N ILE A 295 -12.60 -2.60 0.34
CA ILE A 295 -11.61 -1.73 -0.32
C ILE A 295 -10.53 -1.41 0.71
N SER A 296 -9.31 -1.91 0.49
CA SER A 296 -8.13 -1.68 1.34
C SER A 296 -7.40 -0.40 0.99
N ASP A 297 -7.51 0.05 -0.26
CA ASP A 297 -6.90 1.31 -0.70
C ASP A 297 -7.69 2.53 -0.18
N PRO A 298 -7.10 3.38 0.68
CA PRO A 298 -7.82 4.52 1.26
C PRO A 298 -8.32 5.51 0.21
N PHE A 299 -7.51 5.83 -0.82
CA PHE A 299 -7.89 6.78 -1.86
C PHE A 299 -9.10 6.27 -2.67
N LEU A 300 -9.05 5.01 -3.12
CA LEU A 300 -10.16 4.44 -3.87
C LEU A 300 -11.41 4.27 -2.99
N ARG A 301 -11.24 3.90 -1.72
CA ARG A 301 -12.35 3.84 -0.77
C ARG A 301 -13.03 5.20 -0.63
N PHE A 302 -12.27 6.25 -0.32
CA PHE A 302 -12.81 7.61 -0.17
C PHE A 302 -13.46 8.09 -1.49
N GLN A 303 -12.79 7.91 -2.62
CA GLN A 303 -13.29 8.32 -3.92
C GLN A 303 -14.62 7.64 -4.27
N PHE A 304 -14.69 6.30 -4.21
CA PHE A 304 -15.89 5.55 -4.61
C PHE A 304 -17.02 5.62 -3.60
N SER A 305 -16.74 5.75 -2.29
CA SER A 305 -17.78 5.75 -1.26
C SER A 305 -18.28 7.14 -0.92
N ARG A 306 -17.50 8.22 -1.14
CA ARG A 306 -17.83 9.56 -0.66
C ARG A 306 -17.87 10.62 -1.75
N VAL A 307 -16.92 10.62 -2.69
CA VAL A 307 -16.80 11.67 -3.70
C VAL A 307 -17.67 11.36 -4.93
N LEU A 308 -17.47 10.21 -5.57
CA LEU A 308 -18.17 9.85 -6.81
C LEU A 308 -19.71 9.82 -6.68
N PRO A 309 -20.29 9.38 -5.55
CA PRO A 309 -21.75 9.40 -5.44
C PRO A 309 -22.40 10.79 -5.51
N VAL A 310 -21.65 11.85 -5.23
CA VAL A 310 -22.19 13.23 -5.15
C VAL A 310 -21.51 14.21 -6.11
N ILE A 311 -20.53 13.77 -6.90
CA ILE A 311 -19.72 14.67 -7.74
C ILE A 311 -20.54 15.38 -8.82
N ASP A 312 -21.63 14.78 -9.28
CA ASP A 312 -22.52 15.34 -10.30
C ASP A 312 -23.55 16.32 -9.71
N ASP A 313 -23.65 16.39 -8.37
CA ASP A 313 -24.57 17.27 -7.66
C ASP A 313 -23.96 18.66 -7.35
N VAL A 314 -22.78 18.97 -7.89
CA VAL A 314 -22.10 20.27 -7.65
C VAL A 314 -22.94 21.46 -8.13
N ASP A 315 -23.52 21.37 -9.31
CA ASP A 315 -24.30 22.48 -9.90
C ASP A 315 -25.52 22.88 -9.06
N PRO A 316 -26.36 21.94 -8.58
CA PRO A 316 -27.54 22.31 -7.78
C PRO A 316 -27.18 22.73 -6.33
N TYR A 317 -26.11 22.23 -5.72
CA TYR A 317 -25.83 22.42 -4.29
C TYR A 317 -24.59 23.27 -3.99
N GLY A 318 -23.64 23.36 -4.92
CA GLY A 318 -22.37 24.07 -4.75
C GLY A 318 -21.33 23.29 -3.96
N TYR A 319 -20.06 23.67 -4.13
CA TYR A 319 -18.91 22.97 -3.57
C TYR A 319 -18.93 22.92 -2.04
N ASP A 320 -19.36 23.99 -1.38
CA ASP A 320 -19.31 24.12 0.09
C ASP A 320 -20.24 23.13 0.78
N VAL A 321 -21.45 22.96 0.27
CA VAL A 321 -22.44 22.03 0.83
C VAL A 321 -21.95 20.59 0.63
N LEU A 322 -21.50 20.25 -0.58
CA LEU A 322 -21.04 18.90 -0.86
C LEU A 322 -19.77 18.54 -0.07
N ALA A 323 -18.88 19.50 0.14
CA ALA A 323 -17.69 19.26 0.95
C ALA A 323 -18.05 18.96 2.41
N ASP A 324 -19.03 19.70 2.99
CA ASP A 324 -19.54 19.42 4.32
C ASP A 324 -20.20 18.04 4.40
N ASP A 325 -21.01 17.68 3.43
CA ASP A 325 -21.66 16.36 3.39
C ASP A 325 -20.65 15.22 3.28
N ILE A 326 -19.63 15.36 2.41
CA ILE A 326 -18.56 14.40 2.27
C ILE A 326 -17.79 14.23 3.56
N LEU A 327 -17.42 15.32 4.24
CA LEU A 327 -16.65 15.28 5.48
C LEU A 327 -17.48 14.67 6.63
N ASN A 328 -18.75 15.05 6.77
CA ASN A 328 -19.66 14.49 7.76
C ASN A 328 -19.85 12.97 7.56
N LEU A 329 -20.02 12.52 6.33
CA LEU A 329 -20.11 11.08 6.01
C LEU A 329 -18.79 10.37 6.24
N PHE A 330 -17.67 11.02 5.94
CA PHE A 330 -16.34 10.45 6.15
C PHE A 330 -15.99 10.31 7.63
N ASP A 331 -16.52 11.15 8.49
CA ASP A 331 -16.36 11.01 9.96
C ASP A 331 -16.88 9.64 10.45
N SER A 332 -17.88 9.08 9.80
CA SER A 332 -18.35 7.71 10.09
C SER A 332 -17.35 6.61 9.65
N ASP A 333 -16.49 6.90 8.68
CA ASP A 333 -15.47 5.97 8.21
C ASP A 333 -14.20 5.99 9.06
N MET A 334 -14.05 7.02 9.90
CA MET A 334 -12.85 7.19 10.72
C MET A 334 -12.62 6.02 11.69
N GLY A 335 -13.67 5.29 12.06
CA GLY A 335 -13.54 4.03 12.81
C GLY A 335 -12.66 3.03 12.06
N ILE A 336 -12.96 2.79 10.78
CA ILE A 336 -12.19 1.87 9.90
C ILE A 336 -10.76 2.37 9.68
N VAL A 337 -10.59 3.69 9.52
CA VAL A 337 -9.25 4.30 9.39
C VAL A 337 -8.43 4.05 10.65
N PHE A 338 -9.03 4.28 11.81
CA PHE A 338 -8.38 4.10 13.10
C PHE A 338 -8.05 2.63 13.38
N GLU A 339 -8.96 1.70 13.09
CA GLU A 339 -8.68 0.25 13.15
C GLU A 339 -7.46 -0.13 12.29
N GLY A 340 -7.35 0.40 11.07
CA GLY A 340 -6.18 0.20 10.21
C GLY A 340 -4.88 0.70 10.83
N VAL A 341 -4.90 1.87 11.44
CA VAL A 341 -3.75 2.46 12.14
C VAL A 341 -3.40 1.65 13.40
N CYS A 342 -4.40 1.24 14.18
CA CYS A 342 -4.21 0.36 15.34
C CYS A 342 -3.65 -1.01 14.92
N ALA A 343 -4.06 -1.55 13.77
CA ALA A 343 -3.52 -2.79 13.25
C ALA A 343 -2.02 -2.67 12.88
N GLU A 344 -1.60 -1.52 12.29
CA GLU A 344 -0.19 -1.24 12.06
C GLU A 344 0.59 -1.15 13.38
N HIS A 345 0.03 -0.48 14.39
CA HIS A 345 0.63 -0.38 15.72
C HIS A 345 0.74 -1.76 16.39
N LEU A 346 -0.37 -2.49 16.47
CA LEU A 346 -0.44 -3.82 17.08
C LEU A 346 0.58 -4.79 16.47
N ARG A 347 0.77 -4.75 15.14
CA ARG A 347 1.78 -5.56 14.45
C ARG A 347 3.20 -5.25 14.88
N ARG A 348 3.47 -4.03 15.31
CA ARG A 348 4.81 -3.59 15.74
C ARG A 348 5.07 -3.89 17.21
N VAL A 349 4.10 -3.64 18.09
CA VAL A 349 4.24 -3.90 19.53
C VAL A 349 4.12 -5.39 19.84
N HIS A 350 3.23 -6.09 19.15
CA HIS A 350 3.02 -7.53 19.28
C HIS A 350 3.11 -8.21 17.91
N PRO A 351 4.34 -8.44 17.37
CA PRO A 351 4.54 -9.06 16.07
C PRO A 351 3.90 -10.43 16.00
N GLY A 352 2.99 -10.59 15.04
CA GLY A 352 2.23 -11.80 14.80
C GLY A 352 1.35 -11.70 13.56
N ARG A 353 0.54 -12.73 13.34
CA ARG A 353 -0.48 -12.69 12.27
C ARG A 353 -1.64 -11.83 12.75
N ILE A 354 -1.90 -10.72 12.07
CA ILE A 354 -3.03 -9.85 12.36
C ILE A 354 -4.26 -10.31 11.57
N GLY A 355 -5.41 -10.28 12.24
CA GLY A 355 -6.72 -10.52 11.63
C GLY A 355 -7.84 -10.00 12.51
N THR A 356 -9.06 -10.24 12.07
CA THR A 356 -10.31 -9.92 12.78
C THR A 356 -11.02 -11.21 13.13
N TRP A 357 -11.92 -11.17 14.09
CA TRP A 357 -12.79 -12.31 14.40
C TRP A 357 -14.24 -11.87 14.40
N TRP A 358 -15.09 -12.68 13.82
CA TRP A 358 -16.55 -12.57 13.96
C TRP A 358 -17.19 -13.95 14.07
N GLY A 359 -18.19 -14.05 14.90
CA GLY A 359 -18.89 -15.30 15.15
C GLY A 359 -20.24 -15.07 15.82
N SER A 360 -21.07 -16.10 15.83
CA SER A 360 -22.34 -16.07 16.55
C SER A 360 -22.14 -16.44 18.02
N ASP A 361 -22.57 -15.58 18.93
CA ASP A 361 -22.68 -15.95 20.34
C ASP A 361 -23.74 -17.06 20.50
N PRO A 362 -23.37 -18.25 21.00
CA PRO A 362 -24.29 -19.37 21.12
C PRO A 362 -25.47 -19.10 22.06
N THR A 363 -25.32 -18.18 23.00
CA THR A 363 -26.33 -17.80 24.01
C THR A 363 -27.34 -16.80 23.46
N THR A 364 -26.82 -15.68 22.91
CA THR A 364 -27.66 -14.56 22.45
C THR A 364 -28.10 -14.70 20.99
N LYS A 365 -27.48 -15.60 20.21
CA LYS A 365 -27.64 -15.76 18.75
C LYS A 365 -27.28 -14.52 17.94
N ARG A 366 -26.61 -13.56 18.54
CA ARG A 366 -26.15 -12.35 17.87
C ARG A 366 -24.75 -12.55 17.27
N MET A 367 -24.48 -11.87 16.18
CA MET A 367 -23.13 -11.77 15.64
C MET A 367 -22.30 -10.85 16.52
N GLU A 368 -21.15 -11.33 16.92
CA GLU A 368 -20.14 -10.60 17.69
C GLU A 368 -18.87 -10.47 16.85
N GLU A 369 -18.10 -9.42 17.08
CA GLU A 369 -16.89 -9.12 16.36
C GLU A 369 -15.81 -8.62 17.32
N ILE A 370 -14.55 -8.97 17.05
CA ILE A 370 -13.36 -8.39 17.69
C ILE A 370 -12.58 -7.70 16.59
N ASP A 371 -12.31 -6.41 16.76
CA ASP A 371 -11.75 -5.56 15.72
C ASP A 371 -10.39 -6.06 15.24
N LEU A 372 -9.47 -6.39 16.16
CA LEU A 372 -8.13 -6.86 15.81
C LEU A 372 -7.68 -7.99 16.73
N ILE A 373 -6.96 -8.95 16.15
CA ILE A 373 -6.27 -10.01 16.90
C ILE A 373 -4.86 -10.17 16.31
N SER A 374 -3.83 -10.07 17.17
CA SER A 374 -2.49 -10.51 16.81
C SER A 374 -2.25 -11.91 17.37
N THR A 375 -1.88 -12.85 16.52
CA THR A 375 -1.65 -14.25 16.91
C THR A 375 -0.19 -14.63 16.76
N ARG A 376 0.39 -15.24 17.80
CA ARG A 376 1.76 -15.73 17.78
C ARG A 376 1.88 -17.03 18.59
N VAL A 377 2.72 -17.95 18.14
CA VAL A 377 3.14 -19.11 18.93
C VAL A 377 4.35 -18.73 19.76
N ILE A 378 4.26 -18.88 21.09
CA ILE A 378 5.34 -18.63 22.06
C ILE A 378 5.41 -19.86 22.95
N ASP A 379 6.57 -20.51 23.04
CA ASP A 379 6.79 -21.72 23.83
C ASP A 379 5.71 -22.79 23.64
N ASP A 380 5.40 -23.08 22.36
CA ASP A 380 4.37 -24.02 21.91
C ASP A 380 2.94 -23.66 22.34
N ARG A 381 2.69 -22.43 22.80
CA ARG A 381 1.37 -21.92 23.15
C ARG A 381 0.88 -20.90 22.10
N ASN A 382 -0.37 -20.98 21.74
CA ASN A 382 -1.04 -19.98 20.93
C ASN A 382 -1.42 -18.78 21.82
N VAL A 383 -0.71 -17.67 21.66
CA VAL A 383 -0.98 -16.42 22.38
C VAL A 383 -1.71 -15.46 21.45
N GLY A 384 -2.84 -14.91 21.91
CA GLY A 384 -3.63 -13.90 21.20
C GLY A 384 -3.66 -12.57 21.95
N TRP A 385 -3.36 -11.48 21.24
CA TRP A 385 -3.63 -10.11 21.68
C TRP A 385 -4.92 -9.65 21.01
N PHE A 386 -5.98 -9.55 21.79
CA PHE A 386 -7.32 -9.19 21.34
C PHE A 386 -7.56 -7.70 21.59
N ALA A 387 -7.84 -6.96 20.53
CA ALA A 387 -7.95 -5.53 20.60
C ALA A 387 -9.32 -5.02 20.15
N GLU A 388 -9.81 -4.01 20.89
CA GLU A 388 -11.01 -3.22 20.55
C GLU A 388 -10.60 -1.78 20.29
N CYS A 389 -11.06 -1.20 19.16
CA CYS A 389 -10.69 0.14 18.70
C CYS A 389 -11.90 1.08 18.78
N LYS A 390 -11.76 2.21 19.46
CA LYS A 390 -12.86 3.17 19.61
C LYS A 390 -12.47 4.56 19.15
N TYR A 391 -12.93 4.93 17.96
CA TYR A 391 -12.80 6.29 17.41
C TYR A 391 -14.07 7.09 17.71
N ARG A 392 -14.18 7.61 18.92
CA ARG A 392 -15.30 8.43 19.37
C ARG A 392 -14.82 9.57 20.27
N SER A 393 -15.65 10.60 20.44
CA SER A 393 -15.33 11.77 21.29
C SER A 393 -15.43 11.49 22.79
N SER A 394 -16.11 10.42 23.21
CA SER A 394 -16.23 10.03 24.61
C SER A 394 -15.12 9.05 25.01
N VAL A 395 -14.63 9.17 26.24
CA VAL A 395 -13.64 8.24 26.81
C VAL A 395 -14.17 6.81 26.85
N VAL A 396 -13.25 5.84 26.78
CA VAL A 396 -13.55 4.41 26.87
C VAL A 396 -13.60 3.99 28.34
N GLY A 397 -14.68 3.34 28.75
CA GLY A 397 -14.91 2.86 30.10
C GLY A 397 -14.75 1.35 30.26
N ILE A 398 -14.99 0.87 31.49
CA ILE A 398 -14.89 -0.54 31.88
C ILE A 398 -15.87 -1.43 31.08
N ASP A 399 -17.00 -0.88 30.64
CA ASP A 399 -18.01 -1.55 29.84
C ASP A 399 -17.45 -2.13 28.54
N VAL A 400 -16.53 -1.41 27.89
CA VAL A 400 -15.88 -1.86 26.66
C VAL A 400 -14.91 -3.02 26.96
N LEU A 401 -14.18 -2.97 28.07
CA LEU A 401 -13.29 -4.04 28.48
C LEU A 401 -14.07 -5.32 28.82
N GLU A 402 -15.18 -5.19 29.55
CA GLU A 402 -16.03 -6.34 29.88
C GLU A 402 -16.65 -6.97 28.64
N LEU A 403 -17.07 -6.14 27.68
CA LEU A 403 -17.56 -6.62 26.39
C LEU A 403 -16.47 -7.40 25.63
N LEU A 404 -15.24 -6.84 25.56
CA LEU A 404 -14.11 -7.53 24.92
C LEU A 404 -13.80 -8.84 25.64
N ARG A 405 -13.75 -8.89 26.96
CA ARG A 405 -13.55 -10.13 27.74
C ARG A 405 -14.59 -11.20 27.41
N ARG A 406 -15.85 -10.82 27.32
CA ARG A 406 -16.94 -11.72 26.92
C ARG A 406 -16.74 -12.25 25.49
N ARG A 407 -16.41 -11.39 24.56
CA ARG A 407 -16.15 -11.77 23.15
C ARG A 407 -14.97 -12.73 23.01
N VAL A 408 -13.89 -12.46 23.73
CA VAL A 408 -12.69 -13.30 23.75
C VAL A 408 -13.02 -14.70 24.23
N SER A 409 -13.93 -14.88 25.19
CA SER A 409 -14.37 -16.21 25.67
C SER A 409 -15.09 -17.05 24.59
N LEU A 410 -15.56 -16.42 23.51
CA LEU A 410 -16.19 -17.10 22.38
C LEU A 410 -15.17 -17.62 21.35
N VAL A 411 -13.95 -17.06 21.37
CA VAL A 411 -12.90 -17.41 20.41
C VAL A 411 -12.17 -18.66 20.88
N LYS A 412 -11.94 -19.61 19.98
CA LYS A 412 -11.26 -20.87 20.30
C LYS A 412 -9.85 -20.92 19.73
N GLY A 413 -9.03 -21.79 20.32
CA GLY A 413 -7.71 -22.10 19.77
C GLY A 413 -6.58 -21.25 20.34
N TYR A 414 -6.79 -20.55 21.47
CA TYR A 414 -5.78 -19.78 22.17
C TYR A 414 -5.56 -20.35 23.58
N ASP A 415 -4.29 -20.49 23.95
CA ASP A 415 -3.85 -20.94 25.28
C ASP A 415 -3.72 -19.76 26.24
N GLU A 416 -3.42 -18.57 25.70
CA GLU A 416 -3.29 -17.33 26.45
C GLU A 416 -3.93 -16.17 25.67
N SER A 417 -4.71 -15.35 26.37
CA SER A 417 -5.39 -14.18 25.81
C SER A 417 -4.98 -12.93 26.54
N LYS A 418 -4.46 -11.93 25.80
CA LYS A 418 -4.10 -10.60 26.28
C LYS A 418 -5.04 -9.59 25.67
N LEU A 419 -5.41 -8.56 26.44
CA LEU A 419 -6.41 -7.58 26.03
C LEU A 419 -5.74 -6.24 25.73
N VAL A 420 -6.20 -5.59 24.67
CA VAL A 420 -5.70 -4.29 24.24
C VAL A 420 -6.89 -3.39 23.94
N LEU A 421 -6.88 -2.17 24.43
CA LEU A 421 -7.88 -1.17 24.08
C LEU A 421 -7.22 0.02 23.41
N TYR A 422 -7.77 0.42 22.27
CA TYR A 422 -7.39 1.64 21.56
C TYR A 422 -8.50 2.68 21.66
N SER A 423 -8.15 3.92 22.01
CA SER A 423 -9.12 5.01 22.16
C SER A 423 -8.61 6.30 21.54
N ARG A 424 -9.46 6.97 20.73
CA ARG A 424 -9.17 8.34 20.29
C ARG A 424 -9.11 9.32 21.45
N SER A 425 -10.08 9.26 22.37
CA SER A 425 -10.33 10.28 23.41
C SER A 425 -9.88 9.87 24.80
N GLY A 426 -9.05 8.79 24.89
CA GLY A 426 -8.52 8.31 26.17
C GLY A 426 -9.48 7.39 26.93
N PHE A 427 -9.15 7.16 28.19
CA PHE A 427 -9.77 6.15 29.03
C PHE A 427 -10.31 6.76 30.33
N HIS A 428 -11.40 6.18 30.81
CA HIS A 428 -11.95 6.52 32.11
C HIS A 428 -11.08 5.94 33.22
N ASP A 429 -11.04 6.63 34.39
CA ASP A 429 -10.22 6.21 35.53
C ASP A 429 -10.50 4.80 36.04
N SER A 430 -11.71 4.27 35.79
CA SER A 430 -12.05 2.87 36.08
C SER A 430 -11.18 1.80 35.37
N LEU A 431 -10.46 2.17 34.34
CA LEU A 431 -9.51 1.32 33.63
C LEU A 431 -8.06 1.47 34.12
N THR A 432 -7.79 2.52 34.92
CA THR A 432 -6.45 2.78 35.44
C THR A 432 -6.05 1.68 36.46
N GLY A 433 -4.94 1.01 36.19
CA GLY A 433 -4.43 -0.05 37.08
C GLY A 433 -5.17 -1.39 36.98
N VAL A 434 -6.02 -1.59 35.98
CA VAL A 434 -6.60 -2.91 35.70
C VAL A 434 -5.54 -3.83 35.12
N ASP A 435 -5.25 -4.92 35.83
CA ASP A 435 -4.26 -5.89 35.38
C ASP A 435 -4.69 -6.64 34.11
N GLY A 436 -3.71 -6.93 33.24
CA GLY A 436 -3.91 -7.77 32.05
C GLY A 436 -4.57 -7.06 30.87
N VAL A 437 -4.65 -5.72 30.87
CA VAL A 437 -5.07 -4.93 29.73
C VAL A 437 -4.06 -3.85 29.38
N GLU A 438 -3.75 -3.72 28.10
CA GLU A 438 -2.90 -2.66 27.55
C GLU A 438 -3.81 -1.56 26.98
N LEU A 439 -3.49 -0.29 27.30
CA LEU A 439 -4.27 0.87 26.92
C LEU A 439 -3.44 1.80 26.04
N TYR A 440 -3.93 2.11 24.85
CA TYR A 440 -3.26 3.03 23.92
C TYR A 440 -4.23 4.09 23.41
N THR A 441 -3.89 5.36 23.64
CA THR A 441 -4.58 6.49 23.05
C THR A 441 -4.17 6.68 21.58
N LEU A 442 -4.89 7.54 20.84
CA LEU A 442 -4.47 7.95 19.49
C LEU A 442 -3.06 8.57 19.52
N ASP A 443 -2.76 9.38 20.53
CA ASP A 443 -1.43 9.98 20.68
C ASP A 443 -0.36 8.93 20.94
N ASP A 444 -0.62 7.95 21.81
CA ASP A 444 0.31 6.83 22.03
C ASP A 444 0.61 6.07 20.75
N VAL A 445 -0.41 5.84 19.93
CA VAL A 445 -0.27 5.14 18.65
C VAL A 445 0.58 5.97 17.68
N LEU A 446 0.27 7.26 17.53
CA LEU A 446 1.00 8.14 16.60
C LEU A 446 2.42 8.45 17.09
N ASP A 447 2.66 8.52 18.38
CA ASP A 447 3.98 8.72 18.99
C ASP A 447 4.78 7.40 19.14
N MET A 448 4.25 6.29 18.66
CA MET A 448 4.88 4.96 18.71
C MET A 448 5.15 4.44 20.13
N VAL A 449 4.31 4.76 21.07
CA VAL A 449 4.43 4.27 22.46
C VAL A 449 4.34 2.74 22.49
N GLY A 450 5.18 2.10 23.30
CA GLY A 450 5.27 0.64 23.41
C GLY A 450 6.12 -0.03 22.33
N MET A 451 6.60 0.72 21.34
CA MET A 451 7.54 0.21 20.35
C MET A 451 8.96 0.31 20.88
N GLY A 452 9.66 -0.83 20.94
CA GLY A 452 11.09 -0.85 21.21
C GLY A 452 11.88 -0.08 20.16
N PRO A 453 13.17 0.23 20.42
CA PRO A 453 14.00 0.94 19.45
C PRO A 453 13.94 0.22 18.10
N ARG A 454 13.84 0.99 17.02
CA ARG A 454 13.84 0.47 15.63
C ARG A 454 15.11 -0.38 15.46
N ARG A 455 14.98 -1.71 15.37
CA ARG A 455 16.07 -2.59 15.01
C ARG A 455 16.21 -2.70 13.51
#